data_2ed5250fd6acf1988073ef3fac4b38f1
#
_entry.id   2ed5250fd6acf1988073ef3fac4b38f1
#
_cell.length_a   1.000
_cell.length_b   1.000
_cell.length_c   1.000
_cell.angle_alpha   90.00
_cell.angle_beta   90.00
_cell.angle_gamma   90.00
#
_symmetry.space_group_name_H-M   'P 1'
#
loop_
_entity.id
_entity.type
_entity.pdbx_description
1 polymer ?
#
loop_
_entity_poly.entity_id
_entity_poly.type
_entity_poly.pdbx_seq_one_letter_code
_entity_poly.pdbx_strand_id
1 'polypeptide(L)'
;MCSAEVRPVAGRNWEAGPPSPESIELSRVVDRGIRESGCIDVDGLCIIPGEKAWQVILDLFAVSDDGNLFDAFALAGIAALRTAVIPEAKFEVSDTDRPLPISKTPIMCSYHKVGGRFVYDADGKEELGGDERIHITLGDDDNVHSLQKGLKGIFTESEFAEIMEHAKSRCSELRDMVHGGE
;
A
#
# COMPACT_ATOMS: atom_id res chain seq x y z
N MET A 1 1.29 -11.28 -5.29
CA MET A 1 -0.22 -11.31 -5.23
C MET A 1 -0.62 -10.63 -3.93
N CYS A 2 -1.58 -9.71 -3.98
CA CYS A 2 -2.06 -9.00 -2.80
C CYS A 2 -3.58 -9.18 -2.68
N SER A 3 -4.04 -9.48 -1.47
CA SER A 3 -5.46 -9.48 -1.12
C SER A 3 -5.71 -8.53 0.06
N ALA A 4 -6.93 -8.01 0.15
CA ALA A 4 -7.36 -7.14 1.24
C ALA A 4 -8.73 -7.59 1.73
N GLU A 5 -8.83 -7.79 3.03
CA GLU A 5 -10.09 -8.18 3.67
C GLU A 5 -10.48 -7.16 4.73
N VAL A 6 -11.68 -6.60 4.57
CA VAL A 6 -12.31 -5.77 5.57
C VAL A 6 -13.62 -6.45 5.96
N ARG A 7 -13.71 -6.89 7.19
CA ARG A 7 -14.80 -7.73 7.72
C ARG A 7 -15.51 -7.03 8.89
N PRO A 8 -16.63 -7.57 9.38
CA PRO A 8 -17.40 -6.98 10.49
C PRO A 8 -16.60 -6.65 11.75
N VAL A 9 -15.46 -7.30 11.97
CA VAL A 9 -14.55 -6.98 13.08
C VAL A 9 -13.96 -5.58 12.96
N ALA A 10 -13.75 -5.08 11.74
CA ALA A 10 -13.18 -3.77 11.49
C ALA A 10 -14.17 -2.62 11.76
N GLY A 11 -15.47 -2.85 11.60
CA GLY A 11 -16.49 -1.82 11.82
C GLY A 11 -17.88 -2.27 11.41
N ARG A 12 -18.88 -1.52 11.88
CA ARG A 12 -20.31 -1.88 11.68
C ARG A 12 -20.80 -1.79 10.24
N ASN A 13 -20.05 -1.09 9.38
CA ASN A 13 -20.41 -0.88 7.99
C ASN A 13 -19.94 -2.04 7.08
N TRP A 14 -19.19 -2.99 7.64
CA TRP A 14 -18.62 -4.11 6.89
C TRP A 14 -19.42 -5.38 7.11
N GLU A 15 -19.72 -6.10 6.03
CA GLU A 15 -20.51 -7.33 6.04
C GLU A 15 -19.63 -8.57 5.86
N ALA A 16 -20.10 -9.71 6.39
CA ALA A 16 -19.48 -11.00 6.13
C ALA A 16 -19.87 -11.48 4.74
N GLY A 17 -18.91 -11.98 3.96
CA GLY A 17 -19.20 -12.48 2.62
C GLY A 17 -17.98 -12.43 1.69
N PRO A 18 -18.20 -12.52 0.38
CA PRO A 18 -17.15 -12.32 -0.61
C PRO A 18 -16.60 -10.87 -0.51
N PRO A 19 -15.37 -10.62 -1.02
CA PRO A 19 -14.78 -9.29 -1.00
C PRO A 19 -15.70 -8.23 -1.62
N SER A 20 -15.90 -7.12 -0.91
CA SER A 20 -16.66 -5.99 -1.44
C SER A 20 -15.92 -5.29 -2.58
N PRO A 21 -16.59 -4.47 -3.42
CA PRO A 21 -15.92 -3.66 -4.44
C PRO A 21 -14.81 -2.78 -3.86
N GLU A 22 -15.01 -2.24 -2.66
CA GLU A 22 -14.03 -1.42 -1.94
C GLU A 22 -12.81 -2.24 -1.54
N SER A 23 -13.00 -3.44 -0.99
CA SER A 23 -11.89 -4.37 -0.66
C SER A 23 -11.09 -4.76 -1.90
N ILE A 24 -11.77 -4.96 -3.03
CA ILE A 24 -11.13 -5.28 -4.31
C ILE A 24 -10.32 -4.06 -4.80
N GLU A 25 -10.88 -2.85 -4.76
CA GLU A 25 -10.17 -1.63 -5.13
C GLU A 25 -8.94 -1.43 -4.25
N LEU A 26 -9.09 -1.56 -2.94
CA LEU A 26 -8.05 -1.43 -1.94
C LEU A 26 -6.87 -2.37 -2.23
N SER A 27 -7.14 -3.66 -2.42
CA SER A 27 -6.10 -4.64 -2.74
C SER A 27 -5.36 -4.31 -4.04
N ARG A 28 -6.08 -3.85 -5.06
CA ARG A 28 -5.48 -3.53 -6.38
C ARG A 28 -4.65 -2.27 -6.36
N VAL A 29 -5.07 -1.26 -5.60
CA VAL A 29 -4.31 0.01 -5.49
C VAL A 29 -3.03 -0.21 -4.70
N VAL A 30 -3.10 -0.94 -3.58
CA VAL A 30 -1.92 -1.31 -2.79
C VAL A 30 -0.96 -2.20 -3.59
N ASP A 31 -1.47 -3.27 -4.25
CA ASP A 31 -0.67 -4.14 -5.11
C ASP A 31 0.06 -3.35 -6.20
N ARG A 32 -0.61 -2.38 -6.82
CA ARG A 32 -0.02 -1.55 -7.86
C ARG A 32 1.14 -0.73 -7.31
N GLY A 33 0.98 -0.08 -6.15
CA GLY A 33 2.04 0.71 -5.51
C GLY A 33 3.29 -0.13 -5.23
N ILE A 34 3.12 -1.34 -4.71
CA ILE A 34 4.21 -2.28 -4.43
C ILE A 34 4.85 -2.79 -5.72
N ARG A 35 4.04 -3.25 -6.67
CA ARG A 35 4.54 -3.88 -7.90
C ARG A 35 5.23 -2.90 -8.84
N GLU A 36 4.60 -1.74 -9.10
CA GLU A 36 5.14 -0.75 -10.05
C GLU A 36 6.37 -0.01 -9.48
N SER A 37 6.56 0.00 -8.17
CA SER A 37 7.81 0.51 -7.58
C SER A 37 9.01 -0.40 -7.86
N GLY A 38 8.77 -1.68 -8.17
CA GLY A 38 9.84 -2.67 -8.28
C GLY A 38 10.59 -2.89 -6.96
N CYS A 39 9.90 -2.69 -5.82
CA CYS A 39 10.54 -2.81 -4.50
C CYS A 39 11.02 -4.23 -4.18
N ILE A 40 10.37 -5.26 -4.74
CA ILE A 40 10.80 -6.66 -4.61
C ILE A 40 11.68 -7.01 -5.81
N ASP A 41 12.89 -7.48 -5.56
CA ASP A 41 13.72 -8.09 -6.61
C ASP A 41 13.13 -9.46 -6.98
N VAL A 42 12.32 -9.47 -8.04
CA VAL A 42 11.63 -10.69 -8.51
C VAL A 42 12.58 -11.71 -9.14
N ASP A 43 13.71 -11.28 -9.68
CA ASP A 43 14.72 -12.19 -10.22
C ASP A 43 15.39 -12.98 -9.11
N GLY A 44 15.58 -12.35 -7.94
CA GLY A 44 16.08 -12.98 -6.73
C GLY A 44 15.11 -14.02 -6.13
N LEU A 45 13.87 -14.12 -6.60
CA LEU A 45 12.92 -15.15 -6.16
C LEU A 45 13.01 -16.46 -6.98
N CYS A 46 13.81 -16.46 -8.05
CA CYS A 46 13.99 -17.64 -8.89
C CYS A 46 14.80 -18.70 -8.17
N ILE A 47 14.32 -19.95 -8.12
CA ILE A 47 15.03 -21.10 -7.59
C ILE A 47 15.65 -21.90 -8.75
N ILE A 48 14.83 -22.27 -9.72
CA ILE A 48 15.25 -22.98 -10.94
C ILE A 48 14.63 -22.26 -12.13
N PRO A 49 15.43 -21.68 -13.02
CA PRO A 49 14.93 -20.94 -14.16
C PRO A 49 13.95 -21.78 -15.02
N GLY A 50 12.75 -21.24 -15.22
CA GLY A 50 11.68 -21.88 -15.99
C GLY A 50 10.91 -22.97 -15.25
N GLU A 51 11.29 -23.34 -14.02
CA GLU A 51 10.65 -24.44 -13.29
C GLU A 51 10.10 -24.02 -11.91
N LYS A 52 10.91 -23.33 -11.11
CA LYS A 52 10.57 -23.02 -9.70
C LYS A 52 10.97 -21.61 -9.32
N ALA A 53 10.05 -20.91 -8.65
CA ALA A 53 10.29 -19.63 -8.03
C ALA A 53 9.48 -19.50 -6.74
N TRP A 54 9.94 -18.64 -5.85
CA TRP A 54 9.16 -18.22 -4.69
C TRP A 54 7.98 -17.34 -5.13
N GLN A 55 6.82 -17.55 -4.54
CA GLN A 55 5.66 -16.69 -4.69
C GLN A 55 5.46 -15.88 -3.40
N VAL A 56 5.46 -14.57 -3.52
CA VAL A 56 5.11 -13.67 -2.41
C VAL A 56 3.61 -13.42 -2.43
N ILE A 57 2.94 -13.75 -1.32
CA ILE A 57 1.52 -13.51 -1.10
C ILE A 57 1.41 -12.54 0.07
N LEU A 58 0.72 -11.43 -0.13
CA LEU A 58 0.46 -10.41 0.87
C LEU A 58 -1.04 -10.39 1.17
N ASP A 59 -1.40 -10.82 2.37
CA ASP A 59 -2.77 -10.81 2.86
C ASP A 59 -2.93 -9.73 3.92
N LEU A 60 -3.80 -8.77 3.66
CA LEU A 60 -4.04 -7.59 4.50
C LEU A 60 -5.41 -7.70 5.16
N PHE A 61 -5.46 -7.57 6.47
CA PHE A 61 -6.69 -7.63 7.26
C PHE A 61 -6.88 -6.36 8.07
N ALA A 62 -8.04 -5.70 7.93
CA ALA A 62 -8.42 -4.61 8.81
C ALA A 62 -8.99 -5.16 10.13
N VAL A 63 -8.38 -4.78 11.25
CA VAL A 63 -8.86 -5.10 12.61
C VAL A 63 -9.79 -4.01 13.13
N SER A 64 -9.54 -2.76 12.73
CA SER A 64 -10.37 -1.60 13.01
C SER A 64 -10.32 -0.65 11.82
N ASP A 65 -11.43 0.03 11.54
CA ASP A 65 -11.57 0.98 10.46
C ASP A 65 -12.20 2.27 10.96
N ASP A 66 -11.50 3.37 10.77
CA ASP A 66 -11.98 4.74 10.95
C ASP A 66 -11.46 5.66 9.82
N GLY A 67 -11.39 5.09 8.61
CA GLY A 67 -10.89 5.76 7.40
C GLY A 67 -9.44 5.45 7.06
N ASN A 68 -9.01 5.96 5.94
CA ASN A 68 -7.66 5.87 5.35
C ASN A 68 -7.05 4.45 5.30
N LEU A 69 -7.87 3.46 5.00
CA LEU A 69 -7.40 2.07 4.87
C LEU A 69 -6.38 1.90 3.74
N PHE A 70 -6.36 2.76 2.73
CA PHE A 70 -5.39 2.69 1.63
C PHE A 70 -3.97 2.91 2.12
N ASP A 71 -3.71 3.98 2.88
CA ASP A 71 -2.40 4.27 3.43
C ASP A 71 -2.01 3.26 4.51
N ALA A 72 -2.96 2.91 5.38
CA ALA A 72 -2.73 1.93 6.44
C ALA A 72 -2.32 0.57 5.88
N PHE A 73 -2.99 0.07 4.84
CA PHE A 73 -2.67 -1.21 4.20
C PHE A 73 -1.37 -1.15 3.41
N ALA A 74 -1.12 -0.04 2.69
CA ALA A 74 0.14 0.14 1.98
C ALA A 74 1.33 0.15 2.95
N LEU A 75 1.22 0.89 4.06
CA LEU A 75 2.27 0.97 5.08
C LEU A 75 2.49 -0.37 5.78
N ALA A 76 1.40 -1.04 6.20
CA ALA A 76 1.49 -2.36 6.82
C ALA A 76 2.09 -3.39 5.85
N GLY A 77 1.72 -3.33 4.57
CA GLY A 77 2.23 -4.21 3.52
C GLY A 77 3.73 -4.07 3.32
N ILE A 78 4.24 -2.84 3.20
CA ILE A 78 5.69 -2.64 3.02
C ILE A 78 6.48 -3.00 4.29
N ALA A 79 5.95 -2.71 5.48
CA ALA A 79 6.57 -3.11 6.73
C ALA A 79 6.67 -4.64 6.85
N ALA A 80 5.60 -5.36 6.51
CA ALA A 80 5.60 -6.83 6.50
C ALA A 80 6.58 -7.42 5.48
N LEU A 81 6.65 -6.85 4.27
CA LEU A 81 7.58 -7.30 3.23
C LEU A 81 9.04 -7.11 3.66
N ARG A 82 9.38 -6.00 4.31
CA ARG A 82 10.74 -5.71 4.80
C ARG A 82 11.21 -6.68 5.89
N THR A 83 10.29 -7.18 6.70
CA THR A 83 10.59 -8.14 7.77
C THR A 83 10.41 -9.60 7.35
N ALA A 84 9.96 -9.85 6.12
CA ALA A 84 9.71 -11.18 5.61
C ALA A 84 11.01 -11.97 5.38
N VAL A 85 10.97 -13.26 5.72
CA VAL A 85 12.07 -14.19 5.54
C VAL A 85 11.63 -15.30 4.59
N ILE A 86 12.47 -15.62 3.62
CA ILE A 86 12.27 -16.74 2.71
C ILE A 86 12.80 -18.01 3.40
N PRO A 87 11.94 -19.00 3.69
CA PRO A 87 12.32 -20.19 4.47
C PRO A 87 13.01 -21.24 3.60
N GLU A 88 14.19 -20.92 3.06
CA GLU A 88 14.91 -21.78 2.13
C GLU A 88 15.38 -23.09 2.77
N ALA A 89 15.79 -23.05 4.03
CA ALA A 89 16.22 -24.24 4.77
C ALA A 89 15.07 -25.24 4.95
N LYS A 90 13.84 -24.75 5.20
CA LYS A 90 12.66 -25.62 5.36
C LYS A 90 12.31 -26.39 4.09
N PHE A 91 12.61 -25.81 2.92
CA PHE A 91 12.27 -26.39 1.60
C PHE A 91 13.51 -26.98 0.89
N GLU A 92 14.62 -27.14 1.63
CA GLU A 92 15.86 -27.76 1.13
C GLU A 92 16.42 -27.05 -0.13
N VAL A 93 16.21 -25.73 -0.24
CA VAL A 93 16.75 -24.89 -1.31
C VAL A 93 18.15 -24.41 -0.96
N SER A 94 18.39 -24.13 0.33
CA SER A 94 19.68 -23.68 0.90
C SER A 94 19.78 -24.19 2.34
N ASP A 95 20.97 -24.12 2.93
CA ASP A 95 21.20 -24.49 4.34
C ASP A 95 20.65 -23.44 5.33
N THR A 96 20.39 -22.22 4.87
CA THR A 96 19.94 -21.10 5.70
C THR A 96 18.79 -20.33 5.03
N ASP A 97 17.92 -19.79 5.87
CA ASP A 97 16.90 -18.84 5.46
C ASP A 97 17.53 -17.50 5.09
N ARG A 98 16.85 -16.72 4.23
CA ARG A 98 17.31 -15.38 3.88
C ARG A 98 16.18 -14.35 3.91
N PRO A 99 16.49 -13.05 4.12
CA PRO A 99 15.48 -12.01 4.03
C PRO A 99 14.90 -11.92 2.61
N LEU A 100 13.63 -11.48 2.51
CA LEU A 100 13.03 -11.13 1.23
C LEU A 100 13.84 -9.97 0.62
N PRO A 101 14.25 -10.06 -0.68
CA PRO A 101 15.07 -9.02 -1.31
C PRO A 101 14.22 -7.77 -1.63
N ILE A 102 14.19 -6.83 -0.71
CA ILE A 102 13.50 -5.53 -0.83
C ILE A 102 14.54 -4.45 -1.13
N SER A 103 14.39 -3.77 -2.25
CA SER A 103 15.32 -2.74 -2.74
C SER A 103 14.84 -1.31 -2.55
N LYS A 104 13.52 -1.09 -2.36
CA LYS A 104 12.88 0.22 -2.22
C LYS A 104 11.77 0.18 -1.17
N THR A 105 11.41 1.34 -0.66
CA THR A 105 10.33 1.50 0.33
C THR A 105 9.25 2.44 -0.21
N PRO A 106 8.37 1.96 -1.12
CA PRO A 106 7.28 2.78 -1.63
C PRO A 106 6.29 3.11 -0.52
N ILE A 107 5.94 4.38 -0.40
CA ILE A 107 4.95 4.88 0.57
C ILE A 107 3.77 5.48 -0.18
N MET A 108 2.57 5.16 0.27
CA MET A 108 1.32 5.74 -0.24
C MET A 108 0.84 6.86 0.67
N CYS A 109 0.33 7.93 0.05
CA CYS A 109 -0.38 9.00 0.72
C CYS A 109 -1.70 9.26 0.00
N SER A 110 -2.77 9.33 0.77
CA SER A 110 -4.14 9.53 0.29
C SER A 110 -4.68 10.89 0.68
N TYR A 111 -5.36 11.52 -0.25
CA TYR A 111 -5.95 12.85 -0.07
C TYR A 111 -7.42 12.82 -0.46
N HIS A 112 -8.26 13.41 0.39
CA HIS A 112 -9.66 13.67 0.11
C HIS A 112 -9.88 15.17 0.00
N LYS A 113 -10.83 15.60 -0.85
CA LYS A 113 -11.24 16.99 -0.93
C LYS A 113 -12.62 17.12 -0.32
N VAL A 114 -12.70 17.86 0.78
CA VAL A 114 -13.91 18.06 1.56
C VAL A 114 -14.18 19.56 1.64
N GLY A 115 -15.32 20.02 1.10
CA GLY A 115 -15.66 21.44 1.13
C GLY A 115 -14.62 22.34 0.46
N GLY A 116 -13.95 21.86 -0.58
CA GLY A 116 -12.93 22.59 -1.33
C GLY A 116 -11.54 22.64 -0.67
N ARG A 117 -11.32 21.88 0.41
CA ARG A 117 -10.01 21.78 1.09
C ARG A 117 -9.51 20.35 1.04
N PHE A 118 -8.19 20.18 0.95
CA PHE A 118 -7.58 18.86 1.05
C PHE A 118 -7.45 18.43 2.50
N VAL A 119 -7.83 17.19 2.74
CA VAL A 119 -7.64 16.46 3.99
C VAL A 119 -6.70 15.30 3.68
N TYR A 120 -5.61 15.22 4.42
CA TYR A 120 -4.72 14.08 4.47
C TYR A 120 -5.06 13.24 5.69
N ASP A 121 -4.97 11.92 5.56
CA ASP A 121 -5.31 10.99 6.63
C ASP A 121 -6.76 11.18 7.13
N ALA A 122 -7.69 11.18 6.15
CA ALA A 122 -9.10 11.43 6.40
C ALA A 122 -9.72 10.35 7.28
N ASP A 123 -10.51 10.75 8.29
CA ASP A 123 -11.35 9.82 9.05
C ASP A 123 -12.56 9.34 8.22
N GLY A 124 -13.30 8.35 8.73
CA GLY A 124 -14.42 7.76 8.00
C GLY A 124 -15.56 8.75 7.70
N LYS A 125 -15.70 9.86 8.44
CA LYS A 125 -16.70 10.90 8.17
C LYS A 125 -16.21 11.86 7.09
N GLU A 126 -14.93 12.18 7.10
CA GLU A 126 -14.29 13.03 6.09
C GLU A 126 -14.27 12.31 4.75
N GLU A 127 -14.00 11.00 4.72
CA GLU A 127 -14.10 10.19 3.50
C GLU A 127 -15.52 10.20 2.91
N LEU A 128 -16.54 10.03 3.76
CA LEU A 128 -17.94 10.08 3.34
C LEU A 128 -18.37 11.47 2.86
N GLY A 129 -17.76 12.53 3.38
CA GLY A 129 -18.02 13.92 2.99
C GLY A 129 -17.20 14.39 1.79
N GLY A 130 -16.27 13.59 1.29
CA GLY A 130 -15.38 13.95 0.19
C GLY A 130 -16.02 13.77 -1.19
N ASP A 131 -15.80 14.75 -2.09
CA ASP A 131 -16.22 14.67 -3.49
C ASP A 131 -15.14 14.11 -4.39
N GLU A 132 -13.87 14.21 -3.98
CA GLU A 132 -12.69 13.77 -4.72
C GLU A 132 -11.73 13.04 -3.79
N ARG A 133 -11.05 12.04 -4.33
CA ARG A 133 -9.92 11.40 -3.65
C ARG A 133 -8.81 11.07 -4.63
N ILE A 134 -7.59 11.04 -4.11
CA ILE A 134 -6.42 10.64 -4.86
C ILE A 134 -5.44 9.89 -3.94
N HIS A 135 -4.96 8.77 -4.43
CA HIS A 135 -3.93 7.95 -3.78
C HIS A 135 -2.66 8.03 -4.61
N ILE A 136 -1.55 8.36 -3.99
CA ILE A 136 -0.25 8.55 -4.66
C ILE A 136 0.79 7.71 -3.94
N THR A 137 1.52 6.88 -4.67
CA THR A 137 2.65 6.11 -4.13
C THR A 137 3.96 6.69 -4.64
N LEU A 138 4.83 7.10 -3.73
CA LEU A 138 6.17 7.62 -4.03
C LEU A 138 7.25 6.63 -3.60
N GLY A 139 8.27 6.48 -4.45
CA GLY A 139 9.49 5.76 -4.12
C GLY A 139 10.49 6.57 -3.32
N ASP A 140 11.64 5.98 -3.03
CA ASP A 140 12.75 6.62 -2.32
C ASP A 140 13.37 7.79 -3.09
N ASP A 141 13.12 7.84 -4.39
CA ASP A 141 13.59 8.87 -5.33
C ASP A 141 12.53 9.95 -5.62
N ASP A 142 11.46 10.00 -4.82
CA ASP A 142 10.29 10.88 -4.97
C ASP A 142 9.55 10.72 -6.32
N ASN A 143 9.86 9.68 -7.08
CA ASN A 143 9.12 9.35 -8.29
C ASN A 143 7.76 8.74 -7.96
N VAL A 144 6.76 9.10 -8.77
CA VAL A 144 5.41 8.52 -8.68
C VAL A 144 5.40 7.13 -9.31
N HIS A 145 5.20 6.11 -8.51
CA HIS A 145 5.07 4.72 -8.99
C HIS A 145 3.62 4.31 -9.25
N SER A 146 2.68 4.86 -8.50
CA SER A 146 1.26 4.70 -8.80
C SER A 146 0.45 5.92 -8.42
N LEU A 147 -0.63 6.12 -9.16
CA LEU A 147 -1.61 7.17 -8.90
C LEU A 147 -3.00 6.61 -9.21
N GLN A 148 -3.91 6.76 -8.26
CA GLN A 148 -5.30 6.39 -8.43
C GLN A 148 -6.21 7.54 -8.01
N LYS A 149 -6.92 8.12 -8.97
CA LYS A 149 -7.98 9.08 -8.69
C LYS A 149 -9.30 8.34 -8.52
N GLY A 150 -10.03 8.61 -7.45
CA GLY A 150 -11.36 8.09 -7.16
C GLY A 150 -12.42 9.20 -7.10
N LEU A 151 -13.69 8.79 -6.99
CA LEU A 151 -14.87 9.65 -6.93
C LEU A 151 -15.07 10.52 -8.19
N LYS A 152 -16.05 11.45 -8.16
CA LYS A 152 -16.50 12.17 -9.37
C LYS A 152 -15.83 13.51 -9.60
N GLY A 153 -15.25 14.12 -8.56
CA GLY A 153 -14.66 15.44 -8.62
C GLY A 153 -13.41 15.54 -9.49
N ILE A 154 -12.84 16.72 -9.58
CA ILE A 154 -11.67 17.06 -10.42
C ILE A 154 -10.59 17.73 -9.59
N PHE A 155 -9.35 17.49 -9.97
CA PHE A 155 -8.17 18.21 -9.45
C PHE A 155 -7.67 19.17 -10.51
N THR A 156 -7.41 20.41 -10.13
CA THR A 156 -6.69 21.37 -10.97
C THR A 156 -5.18 21.08 -10.93
N GLU A 157 -4.43 21.61 -11.89
CA GLU A 157 -2.99 21.47 -11.93
C GLU A 157 -2.32 22.04 -10.66
N SER A 158 -2.80 23.21 -10.18
CA SER A 158 -2.27 23.81 -8.96
C SER A 158 -2.56 22.98 -7.71
N GLU A 159 -3.75 22.43 -7.58
CA GLU A 159 -4.13 21.54 -6.48
C GLU A 159 -3.27 20.27 -6.49
N PHE A 160 -3.05 19.70 -7.68
CA PHE A 160 -2.21 18.53 -7.80
C PHE A 160 -0.74 18.83 -7.41
N ALA A 161 -0.21 19.99 -7.80
CA ALA A 161 1.13 20.41 -7.39
C ALA A 161 1.25 20.56 -5.87
N GLU A 162 0.27 21.15 -5.20
CA GLU A 162 0.22 21.27 -3.73
C GLU A 162 0.21 19.88 -3.06
N ILE A 163 -0.64 18.97 -3.55
CA ILE A 163 -0.71 17.59 -3.05
C ILE A 163 0.65 16.90 -3.21
N MET A 164 1.32 17.06 -4.35
CA MET A 164 2.62 16.43 -4.61
C MET A 164 3.72 16.92 -3.65
N GLU A 165 3.78 18.21 -3.36
CA GLU A 165 4.76 18.75 -2.40
C GLU A 165 4.52 18.22 -0.99
N HIS A 166 3.26 18.17 -0.55
CA HIS A 166 2.91 17.58 0.74
C HIS A 166 3.21 16.07 0.78
N ALA A 167 2.88 15.32 -0.31
CA ALA A 167 3.12 13.88 -0.39
C ALA A 167 4.60 13.53 -0.26
N LYS A 168 5.51 14.29 -0.88
CA LYS A 168 6.96 14.07 -0.74
C LYS A 168 7.41 14.16 0.71
N SER A 169 6.99 15.20 1.42
CA SER A 169 7.34 15.38 2.84
C SER A 169 6.81 14.24 3.69
N ARG A 170 5.52 13.88 3.53
CA ARG A 170 4.89 12.81 4.34
C ARG A 170 5.44 11.43 4.02
N CYS A 171 5.67 11.11 2.76
CA CYS A 171 6.28 9.85 2.38
C CYS A 171 7.70 9.70 2.95
N SER A 172 8.47 10.78 3.01
CA SER A 172 9.79 10.76 3.66
C SER A 172 9.69 10.45 5.15
N GLU A 173 8.82 11.16 5.87
CA GLU A 173 8.61 10.93 7.31
C GLU A 173 8.15 9.49 7.62
N LEU A 174 7.18 8.98 6.86
CA LEU A 174 6.68 7.62 7.05
C LEU A 174 7.72 6.55 6.69
N ARG A 175 8.54 6.82 5.68
CA ARG A 175 9.65 5.94 5.29
C ARG A 175 10.70 5.84 6.40
N ASP A 176 11.03 6.97 7.02
CA ASP A 176 11.95 6.99 8.17
C ASP A 176 11.41 6.18 9.35
N MET A 177 10.09 6.22 9.60
CA MET A 177 9.46 5.39 10.63
C MET A 177 9.55 3.89 10.30
N VAL A 178 9.37 3.51 9.05
CA VAL A 178 9.50 2.11 8.59
C VAL A 178 10.94 1.63 8.73
N HIS A 179 11.93 2.49 8.48
CA HIS A 179 13.36 2.16 8.62
C HIS A 179 13.83 2.20 10.07
N GLY A 180 13.28 3.07 10.91
CA GLY A 180 13.67 3.24 12.32
C GLY A 180 13.10 2.18 13.27
N GLY A 181 12.27 1.27 12.80
CA GLY A 181 11.72 0.15 13.54
C GLY A 181 12.58 -1.13 13.50
N GLU A 182 13.79 -1.05 12.95
CA GLU A 182 14.77 -2.16 12.87
C GLU A 182 15.71 -2.19 14.06
#